data_acbaad277f8028d994c509fa960c0603
#
_entry.id   acbaad277f8028d994c509fa960c0603
#
_cell.length_a   1.000
_cell.length_b   1.000
_cell.length_c   1.000
_cell.angle_alpha   90.00
_cell.angle_beta   90.00
_cell.angle_gamma   90.00
#
_symmetry.space_group_name_H-M   'P 1'
#
loop_
_entity.id
_entity.type
_entity.pdbx_description
1 polymer ?
#
loop_
_entity_poly.entity_id
_entity_poly.type
_entity_poly.pdbx_seq_one_letter_code
_entity_poly.pdbx_strand_id
1 'polypeptide(L)'
;MLACGAFAAFAAAAAAAAEPAAAPTVAALDCERVSATDVRDVLAHAPAPRIIAVSGTFGIATMDPFARFLVAMGYPAERIRNPADGAWSYSSAMSSAELAGMIAWHYEHDGTAPLLIGYSGGGALVLRTLHELAGAFGSRVAVVDPVTGATLGRDTITDPRTGFVRPALGLRVPYACALATGKLPRLLLGQWTMLAKLRSVPDTVEDFTGFVIEWDTIAGTFPGSEPYAATGSARVRNVVLPAAYIHTDLPRTEHLAANPVTRAWIDAYRPDAPAPLPEGLDVSNLLHAADIWHSVAKHWCLAAQRSVR
;
A
#
# COMPACT_ATOMS: atom_id res chain seq x y z
N MET A 1 -30.49 -41.73 -74.85
CA MET A 1 -29.32 -41.20 -74.09
C MET A 1 -29.83 -40.23 -73.06
N LEU A 2 -29.96 -40.69 -71.79
CA LEU A 2 -30.37 -39.84 -70.65
C LEU A 2 -29.08 -39.35 -69.94
N ALA A 3 -28.95 -38.04 -69.76
CA ALA A 3 -27.92 -37.44 -68.97
C ALA A 3 -28.47 -37.17 -67.57
N CYS A 4 -27.87 -37.79 -66.52
CA CYS A 4 -28.17 -37.60 -65.13
C CYS A 4 -27.33 -36.47 -64.57
N GLY A 5 -27.94 -35.34 -64.23
CA GLY A 5 -27.27 -34.22 -63.56
C GLY A 5 -27.29 -34.40 -62.03
N ALA A 6 -26.13 -34.49 -61.43
CA ALA A 6 -25.97 -34.52 -59.95
C ALA A 6 -25.97 -33.10 -59.40
N PHE A 7 -26.93 -32.78 -58.56
CA PHE A 7 -26.91 -31.53 -57.75
C PHE A 7 -26.10 -31.78 -56.49
N ALA A 8 -24.96 -31.06 -56.34
CA ALA A 8 -24.21 -31.00 -55.10
C ALA A 8 -24.80 -29.88 -54.21
N ALA A 9 -25.36 -30.24 -53.03
CA ALA A 9 -25.83 -29.32 -52.03
C ALA A 9 -24.63 -28.86 -51.18
N PHE A 10 -24.27 -27.59 -51.26
CA PHE A 10 -23.34 -26.96 -50.34
C PHE A 10 -24.06 -26.58 -49.05
N ALA A 11 -23.76 -27.28 -47.97
CA ALA A 11 -24.16 -26.88 -46.61
C ALA A 11 -23.23 -25.77 -46.12
N ALA A 12 -23.74 -24.55 -46.03
CA ALA A 12 -23.03 -23.44 -45.37
C ALA A 12 -23.12 -23.63 -43.85
N ALA A 13 -22.00 -23.98 -43.23
CA ALA A 13 -21.86 -23.93 -41.77
C ALA A 13 -21.81 -22.48 -41.30
N ALA A 14 -22.86 -22.00 -40.64
CA ALA A 14 -22.87 -20.73 -39.94
C ALA A 14 -21.93 -20.84 -38.74
N ALA A 15 -20.79 -20.17 -38.79
CA ALA A 15 -19.94 -19.97 -37.63
C ALA A 15 -20.71 -19.06 -36.65
N ALA A 16 -21.11 -19.61 -35.51
CA ALA A 16 -21.67 -18.85 -34.42
C ALA A 16 -20.55 -17.88 -33.93
N ALA A 17 -20.75 -16.59 -34.11
CA ALA A 17 -19.91 -15.56 -33.54
C ALA A 17 -20.03 -15.71 -32.02
N ALA A 18 -18.89 -16.02 -31.35
CA ALA A 18 -18.83 -15.99 -29.89
C ALA A 18 -19.21 -14.58 -29.43
N GLU A 19 -20.21 -14.47 -28.56
CA GLU A 19 -20.52 -13.21 -27.90
C GLU A 19 -19.24 -12.66 -27.22
N PRO A 20 -18.94 -11.36 -27.37
CA PRO A 20 -17.81 -10.78 -26.68
C PRO A 20 -18.02 -10.97 -25.17
N ALA A 21 -17.02 -11.60 -24.52
CA ALA A 21 -17.05 -11.78 -23.07
C ALA A 21 -17.28 -10.42 -22.41
N ALA A 22 -18.29 -10.34 -21.52
CA ALA A 22 -18.56 -9.11 -20.80
C ALA A 22 -17.29 -8.60 -20.12
N ALA A 23 -16.99 -7.29 -20.26
CA ALA A 23 -15.82 -6.70 -19.64
C ALA A 23 -15.84 -6.97 -18.13
N PRO A 24 -14.70 -7.35 -17.51
CA PRO A 24 -14.65 -7.65 -16.10
C PRO A 24 -15.07 -6.40 -15.31
N THR A 25 -15.95 -6.59 -14.33
CA THR A 25 -16.40 -5.51 -13.45
C THR A 25 -15.60 -5.53 -12.16
N VAL A 26 -15.48 -4.38 -11.50
CA VAL A 26 -14.83 -4.26 -10.18
C VAL A 26 -15.38 -5.29 -9.18
N ALA A 27 -16.69 -5.52 -9.19
CA ALA A 27 -17.36 -6.45 -8.28
C ALA A 27 -16.94 -7.92 -8.45
N ALA A 28 -16.47 -8.30 -9.65
CA ALA A 28 -16.07 -9.67 -10.00
C ALA A 28 -14.59 -9.97 -9.76
N LEU A 29 -13.77 -8.95 -9.39
CA LEU A 29 -12.34 -9.16 -9.17
C LEU A 29 -12.06 -10.00 -7.92
N ASP A 30 -11.07 -10.89 -8.03
CA ASP A 30 -10.44 -11.54 -6.87
C ASP A 30 -9.36 -10.61 -6.30
N CYS A 31 -9.67 -9.88 -5.23
CA CYS A 31 -8.75 -8.92 -4.64
C CYS A 31 -7.49 -9.56 -4.02
N GLU A 32 -7.47 -10.86 -3.75
CA GLU A 32 -6.26 -11.57 -3.32
C GLU A 32 -5.34 -11.93 -4.51
N ARG A 33 -5.81 -11.78 -5.76
CA ARG A 33 -5.11 -12.18 -6.98
C ARG A 33 -5.23 -11.14 -8.10
N VAL A 34 -5.09 -9.87 -7.76
CA VAL A 34 -5.12 -8.78 -8.75
C VAL A 34 -3.99 -8.95 -9.74
N SER A 35 -4.33 -9.04 -11.03
CA SER A 35 -3.37 -9.14 -12.14
C SER A 35 -3.06 -7.77 -12.75
N ALA A 36 -1.98 -7.68 -13.55
CA ALA A 36 -1.67 -6.49 -14.33
C ALA A 36 -2.82 -6.08 -15.29
N THR A 37 -3.56 -7.06 -15.80
CA THR A 37 -4.74 -6.83 -16.65
C THR A 37 -5.87 -6.20 -15.82
N ASP A 38 -6.13 -6.71 -14.61
CA ASP A 38 -7.15 -6.14 -13.72
C ASP A 38 -6.81 -4.70 -13.33
N VAL A 39 -5.53 -4.41 -13.08
CA VAL A 39 -5.07 -3.04 -12.79
C VAL A 39 -5.35 -2.13 -13.97
N ARG A 40 -4.92 -2.51 -15.19
CA ARG A 40 -5.03 -1.67 -16.38
C ARG A 40 -6.48 -1.48 -16.86
N ASP A 41 -7.25 -2.55 -16.89
CA ASP A 41 -8.53 -2.58 -17.58
C ASP A 41 -9.72 -2.30 -16.65
N VAL A 42 -9.53 -2.45 -15.33
CA VAL A 42 -10.60 -2.27 -14.35
C VAL A 42 -10.23 -1.24 -13.27
N LEU A 43 -9.14 -1.47 -12.52
CA LEU A 43 -8.83 -0.62 -11.37
C LEU A 43 -8.37 0.78 -11.76
N ALA A 44 -7.69 0.95 -12.90
CA ALA A 44 -7.30 2.27 -13.42
C ALA A 44 -8.51 3.20 -13.66
N HIS A 45 -9.71 2.64 -13.79
CA HIS A 45 -10.97 3.38 -13.98
C HIS A 45 -11.82 3.45 -12.69
N ALA A 46 -11.33 2.93 -11.57
CA ALA A 46 -12.02 2.90 -10.29
C ALA A 46 -11.35 3.84 -9.28
N PRO A 47 -12.10 4.33 -8.26
CA PRO A 47 -11.52 5.13 -7.20
C PRO A 47 -10.37 4.40 -6.50
N ALA A 48 -9.21 5.06 -6.39
CA ALA A 48 -8.05 4.55 -5.69
C ALA A 48 -7.91 5.23 -4.31
N PRO A 49 -7.60 4.48 -3.23
CA PRO A 49 -7.21 5.08 -1.97
C PRO A 49 -5.99 6.00 -2.15
N ARG A 50 -5.83 7.00 -1.31
CA ARG A 50 -4.58 7.76 -1.28
C ARG A 50 -3.47 6.90 -0.70
N ILE A 51 -2.25 7.03 -1.19
CA ILE A 51 -1.05 6.48 -0.57
C ILE A 51 -0.27 7.62 0.09
N ILE A 52 0.03 7.48 1.36
CA ILE A 52 0.94 8.37 2.09
C ILE A 52 2.26 7.62 2.28
N ALA A 53 3.24 7.94 1.43
CA ALA A 53 4.59 7.41 1.51
C ALA A 53 5.44 8.32 2.40
N VAL A 54 6.01 7.79 3.49
CA VAL A 54 6.78 8.56 4.47
C VAL A 54 8.25 8.20 4.39
N SER A 55 9.09 9.21 4.12
CA SER A 55 10.55 9.10 3.94
C SER A 55 11.28 8.75 5.24
N GLY A 56 12.54 8.35 5.10
CA GLY A 56 13.44 8.10 6.22
C GLY A 56 13.79 9.34 7.03
N THR A 57 14.47 9.13 8.16
CA THR A 57 14.91 10.23 9.05
C THR A 57 15.86 11.17 8.28
N PHE A 58 15.70 12.47 8.51
CA PHE A 58 16.51 13.54 7.92
C PHE A 58 16.46 13.65 6.38
N GLY A 59 15.55 12.95 5.69
CA GLY A 59 15.43 13.03 4.23
C GLY A 59 16.64 12.50 3.45
N ILE A 60 17.54 11.74 4.10
CA ILE A 60 18.72 11.15 3.45
C ILE A 60 18.31 10.19 2.34
N ALA A 61 17.24 9.42 2.57
CA ALA A 61 16.61 8.60 1.55
C ALA A 61 15.10 8.89 1.55
N THR A 62 14.60 9.39 0.42
CA THR A 62 13.19 9.68 0.22
C THR A 62 12.46 8.47 -0.33
N MET A 63 11.14 8.43 -0.19
CA MET A 63 10.30 7.40 -0.82
C MET A 63 9.92 7.73 -2.26
N ASP A 64 10.49 8.76 -2.85
CA ASP A 64 10.20 9.20 -4.22
C ASP A 64 10.44 8.10 -5.29
N PRO A 65 11.56 7.36 -5.27
CA PRO A 65 11.76 6.28 -6.22
C PRO A 65 10.72 5.16 -6.06
N PHE A 66 10.34 4.85 -4.81
CA PHE A 66 9.30 3.86 -4.54
C PHE A 66 7.91 4.33 -5.01
N ALA A 67 7.58 5.60 -4.80
CA ALA A 67 6.34 6.18 -5.30
C ALA A 67 6.24 6.12 -6.84
N ARG A 68 7.34 6.43 -7.55
CA ARG A 68 7.40 6.29 -9.02
C ARG A 68 7.31 4.84 -9.48
N PHE A 69 7.87 3.90 -8.73
CA PHE A 69 7.67 2.48 -8.98
C PHE A 69 6.17 2.11 -8.93
N LEU A 70 5.43 2.54 -7.92
CA LEU A 70 3.99 2.29 -7.82
C LEU A 70 3.22 2.88 -9.01
N VAL A 71 3.58 4.09 -9.46
CA VAL A 71 3.01 4.70 -10.67
C VAL A 71 3.33 3.88 -11.91
N ALA A 72 4.57 3.42 -12.06
CA ALA A 72 4.97 2.57 -13.18
C ALA A 72 4.25 1.20 -13.16
N MET A 73 3.84 0.71 -11.99
CA MET A 73 2.98 -0.47 -11.84
C MET A 73 1.50 -0.20 -12.17
N GLY A 74 1.10 1.06 -12.34
CA GLY A 74 -0.24 1.45 -12.77
C GLY A 74 -1.06 2.21 -11.71
N TYR A 75 -0.49 2.54 -10.56
CA TYR A 75 -1.20 3.31 -9.53
C TYR A 75 -1.35 4.79 -9.94
N PRO A 76 -2.50 5.45 -9.72
CA PRO A 76 -2.70 6.84 -10.10
C PRO A 76 -1.75 7.80 -9.38
N ALA A 77 -0.98 8.59 -10.12
CA ALA A 77 0.06 9.47 -9.59
C ALA A 77 -0.49 10.53 -8.62
N GLU A 78 -1.66 11.08 -8.92
CA GLU A 78 -2.35 12.09 -8.12
C GLU A 78 -2.81 11.55 -6.76
N ARG A 79 -2.93 10.21 -6.62
CA ARG A 79 -3.29 9.55 -5.36
C ARG A 79 -2.08 9.28 -4.47
N ILE A 80 -0.84 9.52 -4.96
CA ILE A 80 0.40 9.40 -4.18
C ILE A 80 0.95 10.77 -3.83
N ARG A 81 0.87 11.73 -4.75
CA ARG A 81 1.43 13.08 -4.52
C ARG A 81 0.80 13.77 -3.31
N ASN A 82 1.66 14.38 -2.50
CA ASN A 82 1.23 15.26 -1.40
C ASN A 82 0.44 16.45 -1.98
N PRO A 83 -0.80 16.68 -1.56
CA PRO A 83 -1.64 17.74 -2.11
C PRO A 83 -1.15 19.16 -1.75
N ALA A 84 -0.32 19.31 -0.73
CA ALA A 84 0.20 20.61 -0.30
C ALA A 84 1.27 21.16 -1.26
N ASP A 85 2.20 20.31 -1.73
CA ASP A 85 3.40 20.72 -2.46
C ASP A 85 3.71 19.89 -3.71
N GLY A 86 2.92 18.84 -3.96
CA GLY A 86 3.11 17.93 -5.08
C GLY A 86 4.28 16.95 -4.92
N ALA A 87 4.93 16.88 -3.76
CA ALA A 87 6.01 15.95 -3.47
C ALA A 87 5.53 14.48 -3.55
N TRP A 88 6.45 13.56 -3.86
CA TRP A 88 6.14 12.13 -3.93
C TRP A 88 6.10 11.46 -2.55
N SER A 89 6.66 12.10 -1.54
CA SER A 89 6.75 11.54 -0.19
C SER A 89 6.63 12.61 0.88
N TYR A 90 6.19 12.20 2.06
CA TYR A 90 6.05 13.02 3.24
C TYR A 90 7.30 12.93 4.13
N SER A 91 7.55 13.98 4.91
CA SER A 91 8.67 13.99 5.86
C SER A 91 8.35 13.15 7.10
N SER A 92 9.33 12.37 7.56
CA SER A 92 9.25 11.68 8.86
C SER A 92 9.37 12.62 10.07
N ALA A 93 9.66 13.90 9.85
CA ALA A 93 9.64 14.93 10.90
C ALA A 93 8.24 15.47 11.20
N MET A 94 7.24 15.12 10.38
CA MET A 94 5.84 15.46 10.62
C MET A 94 5.35 14.90 11.97
N SER A 95 4.41 15.60 12.59
CA SER A 95 3.76 15.11 13.81
C SER A 95 2.82 13.94 13.52
N SER A 96 2.80 12.92 14.39
CA SER A 96 1.83 11.81 14.29
C SER A 96 0.38 12.27 14.44
N ALA A 97 0.14 13.31 15.26
CA ALA A 97 -1.19 13.88 15.43
C ALA A 97 -1.65 14.60 14.15
N GLU A 98 -0.75 15.32 13.47
CA GLU A 98 -1.02 15.94 12.17
C GLU A 98 -1.33 14.89 11.11
N LEU A 99 -0.51 13.85 10.99
CA LEU A 99 -0.75 12.76 10.03
C LEU A 99 -2.06 12.02 10.33
N ALA A 100 -2.40 11.76 11.61
CA ALA A 100 -3.68 11.18 12.00
C ALA A 100 -4.86 12.07 11.59
N GLY A 101 -4.72 13.38 11.77
CA GLY A 101 -5.72 14.37 11.34
C GLY A 101 -5.92 14.42 9.83
N MET A 102 -4.85 14.33 9.03
CA MET A 102 -4.92 14.22 7.57
C MET A 102 -5.60 12.92 7.12
N ILE A 103 -5.33 11.80 7.79
CA ILE A 103 -6.01 10.52 7.53
C ILE A 103 -7.52 10.68 7.75
N ALA A 104 -7.92 11.35 8.81
CA ALA A 104 -9.33 11.62 9.11
C ALA A 104 -9.99 12.49 8.03
N TRP A 105 -9.29 13.52 7.57
CA TRP A 105 -9.75 14.37 6.46
C TRP A 105 -9.94 13.57 5.18
N HIS A 106 -8.94 12.77 4.79
CA HIS A 106 -9.02 11.95 3.57
C HIS A 106 -10.13 10.91 3.65
N TYR A 107 -10.33 10.27 4.80
CA TYR A 107 -11.44 9.34 4.96
C TYR A 107 -12.79 10.00 4.70
N GLU A 108 -13.00 11.20 5.26
CA GLU A 108 -14.25 11.94 5.12
C GLU A 108 -14.50 12.40 3.66
N HIS A 109 -13.45 12.81 2.94
CA HIS A 109 -13.57 13.38 1.60
C HIS A 109 -13.43 12.34 0.47
N ASP A 110 -12.57 11.35 0.65
CA ASP A 110 -12.30 10.32 -0.36
C ASP A 110 -13.16 9.05 -0.17
N GLY A 111 -13.92 8.94 0.92
CA GLY A 111 -14.71 7.74 1.25
C GLY A 111 -13.91 6.54 1.70
N THR A 112 -12.58 6.66 1.74
CA THR A 112 -11.66 5.61 2.18
C THR A 112 -10.42 6.21 2.83
N ALA A 113 -9.94 5.59 3.92
CA ALA A 113 -8.71 6.01 4.57
C ALA A 113 -7.49 5.70 3.67
N PRO A 114 -6.42 6.51 3.75
CA PRO A 114 -5.18 6.27 3.01
C PRO A 114 -4.50 4.95 3.37
N LEU A 115 -3.69 4.42 2.44
CA LEU A 115 -2.68 3.39 2.69
C LEU A 115 -1.39 4.07 3.17
N LEU A 116 -0.74 3.51 4.18
CA LEU A 116 0.45 4.11 4.78
C LEU A 116 1.70 3.28 4.48
N ILE A 117 2.70 3.88 3.86
CA ILE A 117 3.97 3.20 3.55
C ILE A 117 5.10 3.99 4.18
N GLY A 118 5.70 3.47 5.26
CA GLY A 118 6.75 4.16 5.99
C GLY A 118 8.11 3.46 5.89
N TYR A 119 9.14 4.20 5.49
CA TYR A 119 10.51 3.70 5.44
C TYR A 119 11.33 4.26 6.61
N SER A 120 12.08 3.39 7.31
CA SER A 120 13.00 3.76 8.40
C SER A 120 12.31 4.65 9.46
N GLY A 121 12.72 5.91 9.59
CA GLY A 121 12.04 6.90 10.44
C GLY A 121 10.58 7.12 10.08
N GLY A 122 10.23 7.04 8.80
CA GLY A 122 8.85 7.11 8.32
C GLY A 122 8.00 5.95 8.82
N GLY A 123 8.55 4.74 8.90
CA GLY A 123 7.83 3.59 9.47
C GLY A 123 7.56 3.77 10.97
N ALA A 124 8.46 4.43 11.69
CA ALA A 124 8.20 4.79 13.09
C ALA A 124 7.08 5.84 13.22
N LEU A 125 7.03 6.81 12.29
CA LEU A 125 5.92 7.78 12.24
C LEU A 125 4.60 7.08 11.91
N VAL A 126 4.57 6.17 10.94
CA VAL A 126 3.38 5.36 10.60
C VAL A 126 2.87 4.63 11.85
N LEU A 127 3.72 3.87 12.54
CA LEU A 127 3.34 3.16 13.75
C LEU A 127 2.83 4.11 14.84
N ARG A 128 3.52 5.24 15.05
CA ARG A 128 3.09 6.24 16.02
C ARG A 128 1.72 6.81 15.65
N THR A 129 1.46 7.05 14.38
CA THR A 129 0.16 7.53 13.88
C THR A 129 -0.95 6.50 14.10
N LEU A 130 -0.68 5.21 13.90
CA LEU A 130 -1.64 4.17 14.25
C LEU A 130 -1.96 4.18 15.75
N HIS A 131 -0.96 4.36 16.61
CA HIS A 131 -1.17 4.51 18.06
C HIS A 131 -1.87 5.84 18.43
N GLU A 132 -1.65 6.92 17.68
CA GLU A 132 -2.40 8.18 17.83
C GLU A 132 -3.88 7.97 17.58
N LEU A 133 -4.23 7.33 16.45
CA LEU A 133 -5.60 6.94 16.11
C LEU A 133 -6.22 6.00 17.16
N ALA A 134 -5.42 5.18 17.83
CA ALA A 134 -5.86 4.31 18.93
C ALA A 134 -6.00 5.03 20.28
N GLY A 135 -5.70 6.33 20.37
CA GLY A 135 -5.80 7.09 21.61
C GLY A 135 -4.64 6.89 22.59
N ALA A 136 -3.51 6.32 22.14
CA ALA A 136 -2.37 6.04 23.02
C ALA A 136 -1.62 7.30 23.49
N PHE A 137 -1.80 8.43 22.82
CA PHE A 137 -1.12 9.71 23.11
C PHE A 137 -2.08 10.86 23.41
N GLY A 138 -3.42 10.61 23.31
CA GLY A 138 -4.43 11.61 23.57
C GLY A 138 -5.83 11.06 23.37
N SER A 139 -6.83 11.75 23.89
CA SER A 139 -8.25 11.36 23.79
C SER A 139 -8.96 11.92 22.56
N ARG A 140 -8.25 12.67 21.71
CA ARG A 140 -8.80 13.33 20.51
C ARG A 140 -7.79 13.31 19.38
N VAL A 141 -8.30 13.26 18.14
CA VAL A 141 -7.54 13.45 16.91
C VAL A 141 -8.16 14.62 16.17
N ALA A 142 -7.48 15.78 16.16
CA ALA A 142 -7.95 16.96 15.43
C ALA A 142 -7.87 16.69 13.92
N VAL A 143 -8.92 17.02 13.19
CA VAL A 143 -8.94 16.92 11.71
C VAL A 143 -8.04 18.00 11.12
N VAL A 144 -7.16 17.62 10.20
CA VAL A 144 -6.18 18.50 9.56
C VAL A 144 -6.41 18.52 8.05
N ASP A 145 -6.48 19.71 7.48
CA ASP A 145 -6.51 19.90 6.03
C ASP A 145 -5.14 19.54 5.42
N PRO A 146 -5.07 18.55 4.51
CA PRO A 146 -3.79 18.10 3.97
C PRO A 146 -3.14 19.08 2.98
N VAL A 147 -3.88 20.10 2.50
CA VAL A 147 -3.36 21.13 1.59
C VAL A 147 -2.67 22.25 2.37
N THR A 148 -3.31 22.70 3.45
CA THR A 148 -2.85 23.86 4.21
C THR A 148 -2.07 23.49 5.48
N GLY A 149 -2.17 22.24 5.95
CA GLY A 149 -1.65 21.78 7.24
C GLY A 149 -2.44 22.34 8.43
N ALA A 150 -3.54 23.08 8.21
CA ALA A 150 -4.31 23.70 9.26
C ALA A 150 -5.26 22.73 9.96
N THR A 151 -5.35 22.81 11.29
CA THR A 151 -6.39 22.11 12.04
C THR A 151 -7.75 22.77 11.81
N LEU A 152 -8.79 21.96 11.59
CA LEU A 152 -10.13 22.45 11.29
C LEU A 152 -10.98 22.74 12.54
N GLY A 153 -10.38 22.75 13.74
CA GLY A 153 -11.08 23.05 14.98
C GLY A 153 -12.09 21.99 15.44
N ARG A 154 -12.07 20.79 14.83
CA ARG A 154 -12.93 19.66 15.16
C ARG A 154 -12.14 18.37 15.29
N ASP A 155 -12.64 17.43 16.05
CA ASP A 155 -12.11 16.08 16.25
C ASP A 155 -13.08 14.98 15.80
N THR A 156 -14.13 15.41 15.06
CA THR A 156 -15.15 14.55 14.48
C THR A 156 -15.14 14.63 12.95
N ILE A 157 -15.58 13.56 12.33
CA ILE A 157 -15.77 13.42 10.88
C ILE A 157 -17.18 12.99 10.57
N THR A 158 -17.70 13.34 9.40
CA THR A 158 -18.92 12.73 8.85
C THR A 158 -18.50 11.46 8.11
N ASP A 159 -18.97 10.31 8.59
CA ASP A 159 -18.71 9.05 7.91
C ASP A 159 -19.37 9.05 6.52
N PRO A 160 -18.60 8.97 5.43
CA PRO A 160 -19.14 9.14 4.07
C PRO A 160 -20.09 8.00 3.64
N ARG A 161 -20.09 6.87 4.37
CA ARG A 161 -20.93 5.71 4.07
C ARG A 161 -22.28 5.76 4.79
N THR A 162 -22.29 6.30 5.99
CA THR A 162 -23.49 6.30 6.85
C THR A 162 -24.10 7.68 7.01
N GLY A 163 -23.33 8.75 6.74
CA GLY A 163 -23.72 10.13 7.01
C GLY A 163 -23.66 10.51 8.50
N PHE A 164 -23.31 9.57 9.39
CA PHE A 164 -23.24 9.86 10.82
C PHE A 164 -21.94 10.57 11.20
N VAL A 165 -22.05 11.51 12.12
CA VAL A 165 -20.91 12.17 12.74
C VAL A 165 -20.33 11.24 13.81
N ARG A 166 -19.00 11.02 13.76
CA ARG A 166 -18.28 10.22 14.75
C ARG A 166 -16.89 10.80 15.04
N PRO A 167 -16.24 10.43 16.16
CA PRO A 167 -14.86 10.83 16.41
C PRO A 167 -13.92 10.36 15.30
N ALA A 168 -12.90 11.17 14.99
CA ALA A 168 -11.76 10.75 14.17
C ALA A 168 -10.89 9.70 14.89
N LEU A 169 -10.87 9.74 16.21
CA LEU A 169 -10.28 8.70 17.06
C LEU A 169 -10.93 7.34 16.78
N GLY A 170 -10.14 6.28 16.72
CA GLY A 170 -10.60 4.94 16.39
C GLY A 170 -10.76 4.70 14.87
N LEU A 171 -10.36 5.67 14.02
CA LEU A 171 -10.34 5.48 12.59
C LEU A 171 -9.36 4.37 12.21
N ARG A 172 -9.74 3.54 11.24
CA ARG A 172 -8.96 2.38 10.83
C ARG A 172 -8.49 2.54 9.40
N VAL A 173 -7.17 2.38 9.16
CA VAL A 173 -6.61 2.39 7.82
C VAL A 173 -6.62 0.97 7.21
N PRO A 174 -6.84 0.81 5.90
CA PRO A 174 -6.89 -0.51 5.29
C PRO A 174 -5.55 -1.24 5.32
N TYR A 175 -4.46 -0.53 5.05
CA TYR A 175 -3.12 -1.10 5.00
C TYR A 175 -2.08 -0.13 5.51
N ALA A 176 -1.10 -0.66 6.24
CA ALA A 176 0.12 0.06 6.59
C ALA A 176 1.33 -0.86 6.53
N CYS A 177 2.50 -0.30 6.23
CA CYS A 177 3.73 -1.04 6.40
C CYS A 177 4.85 -0.19 7.02
N ALA A 178 5.80 -0.87 7.68
CA ALA A 178 7.03 -0.30 8.20
C ALA A 178 8.22 -1.04 7.59
N LEU A 179 8.95 -0.34 6.72
CA LEU A 179 10.11 -0.86 5.99
C LEU A 179 11.40 -0.48 6.71
N ALA A 180 12.19 -1.46 7.17
CA ALA A 180 13.46 -1.30 7.88
C ALA A 180 13.39 -0.31 9.06
N THR A 181 12.36 -0.41 9.87
CA THR A 181 12.16 0.45 11.05
C THR A 181 12.70 -0.25 12.29
N GLY A 182 13.59 0.43 13.02
CA GLY A 182 14.24 -0.14 14.19
C GLY A 182 14.17 0.71 15.45
N LYS A 183 14.49 0.07 16.59
CA LYS A 183 14.47 0.71 17.93
C LYS A 183 15.69 1.60 18.16
N LEU A 184 16.85 1.28 17.57
CA LEU A 184 18.10 2.00 17.83
C LEU A 184 18.02 3.49 17.50
N PRO A 185 17.54 3.93 16.31
CA PRO A 185 17.37 5.35 16.04
C PRO A 185 16.41 6.06 17.02
N ARG A 186 15.37 5.36 17.50
CA ARG A 186 14.41 5.92 18.47
C ARG A 186 15.04 6.16 19.83
N LEU A 187 15.91 5.24 20.25
CA LEU A 187 16.71 5.40 21.47
C LEU A 187 17.65 6.61 21.36
N LEU A 188 18.41 6.70 20.28
CA LEU A 188 19.38 7.77 20.04
C LEU A 188 18.74 9.16 19.91
N LEU A 189 17.50 9.23 19.38
CA LEU A 189 16.74 10.47 19.22
C LEU A 189 15.86 10.83 20.43
N GLY A 190 15.98 10.10 21.54
CA GLY A 190 15.21 10.39 22.77
C GLY A 190 13.71 10.11 22.66
N GLN A 191 13.28 9.30 21.68
CA GLN A 191 11.86 8.96 21.44
C GLN A 191 11.41 7.76 22.27
N TRP A 192 11.61 7.83 23.59
CA TRP A 192 11.41 6.76 24.55
C TRP A 192 10.00 6.16 24.55
N THR A 193 8.97 7.00 24.36
CA THR A 193 7.58 6.57 24.33
C THR A 193 7.26 5.57 23.20
N MET A 194 8.07 5.58 22.13
CA MET A 194 7.94 4.65 21.00
C MET A 194 8.73 3.35 21.17
N LEU A 195 9.68 3.27 22.08
CA LEU A 195 10.49 2.03 22.23
C LEU A 195 9.65 0.80 22.56
N ALA A 196 8.67 0.95 23.47
CA ALA A 196 7.75 -0.12 23.84
C ALA A 196 6.66 -0.37 22.77
N LYS A 197 6.33 0.65 21.97
CA LYS A 197 5.21 0.61 21.00
C LYS A 197 5.63 0.27 19.57
N LEU A 198 6.94 0.32 19.27
CA LEU A 198 7.42 0.22 17.89
C LEU A 198 7.15 -1.15 17.25
N ARG A 199 6.97 -2.20 18.03
CA ARG A 199 6.65 -3.55 17.56
C ARG A 199 5.20 -3.96 17.84
N SER A 200 4.42 -3.11 18.48
CA SER A 200 2.99 -3.35 18.71
C SER A 200 2.14 -2.65 17.65
N VAL A 201 1.20 -3.38 17.07
CA VAL A 201 0.30 -2.91 16.00
C VAL A 201 -1.13 -2.84 16.55
N PRO A 202 -1.71 -1.64 16.72
CA PRO A 202 -3.06 -1.47 17.25
C PRO A 202 -4.15 -1.79 16.21
N ASP A 203 -5.40 -1.86 16.65
CA ASP A 203 -6.59 -2.16 15.83
C ASP A 203 -6.96 -1.06 14.81
N THR A 204 -6.22 0.02 14.77
CA THR A 204 -6.40 1.12 13.82
C THR A 204 -5.82 0.86 12.43
N VAL A 205 -5.46 -0.38 12.15
CA VAL A 205 -5.10 -0.88 10.81
C VAL A 205 -5.76 -2.25 10.58
N GLU A 206 -6.15 -2.53 9.32
CA GLU A 206 -6.68 -3.85 8.96
C GLU A 206 -5.54 -4.84 8.70
N ASP A 207 -4.66 -4.51 7.75
CA ASP A 207 -3.47 -5.30 7.37
C ASP A 207 -2.19 -4.49 7.62
N PHE A 208 -1.22 -5.09 8.28
CA PHE A 208 0.09 -4.49 8.52
C PHE A 208 1.21 -5.41 8.08
N THR A 209 2.20 -4.88 7.35
CA THR A 209 3.41 -5.62 7.02
C THR A 209 4.64 -4.94 7.62
N GLY A 210 5.39 -5.67 8.43
CA GLY A 210 6.69 -5.25 8.94
C GLY A 210 7.83 -5.89 8.16
N PHE A 211 8.70 -5.08 7.56
CA PHE A 211 9.89 -5.55 6.85
C PHE A 211 11.13 -5.24 7.68
N VAL A 212 11.96 -6.23 7.92
CA VAL A 212 13.23 -6.09 8.63
C VAL A 212 14.37 -6.67 7.79
N ILE A 213 15.52 -6.01 7.79
CA ILE A 213 16.77 -6.58 7.29
C ILE A 213 17.45 -7.24 8.50
N GLU A 214 17.87 -8.47 8.38
CA GLU A 214 18.35 -9.26 9.52
C GLU A 214 19.61 -8.68 10.19
N TRP A 215 20.51 -8.07 9.42
CA TRP A 215 21.74 -7.45 9.92
C TRP A 215 21.77 -5.93 9.65
N ASP A 216 20.66 -5.25 9.88
CA ASP A 216 20.56 -3.79 9.70
C ASP A 216 21.12 -3.04 10.90
N THR A 217 22.38 -2.65 10.81
CA THR A 217 23.05 -1.87 11.88
C THR A 217 22.49 -0.46 12.04
N ILE A 218 21.85 0.11 10.99
CA ILE A 218 21.21 1.44 11.04
C ILE A 218 19.91 1.36 11.83
N ALA A 219 19.08 0.38 11.57
CA ALA A 219 17.85 0.15 12.32
C ALA A 219 18.12 -0.52 13.68
N GLY A 220 19.25 -1.19 13.83
CA GLY A 220 19.57 -2.01 15.02
C GLY A 220 18.73 -3.29 15.06
N THR A 221 18.54 -3.94 13.90
CA THR A 221 17.85 -5.23 13.79
C THR A 221 18.87 -6.35 13.55
N PHE A 222 18.81 -7.37 14.40
CA PHE A 222 19.71 -8.53 14.39
C PHE A 222 18.88 -9.82 14.42
N PRO A 223 19.47 -10.99 14.12
CA PRO A 223 18.79 -12.26 14.27
C PRO A 223 18.14 -12.39 15.66
N GLY A 224 16.86 -12.76 15.67
CA GLY A 224 16.07 -12.83 16.91
C GLY A 224 15.48 -11.50 17.38
N SER A 225 15.60 -10.42 16.62
CA SER A 225 14.89 -9.18 16.92
C SER A 225 13.38 -9.43 16.99
N GLU A 226 12.73 -8.75 17.94
CA GLU A 226 11.29 -8.85 18.20
C GLU A 226 10.47 -8.56 16.94
N PRO A 227 9.55 -9.46 16.53
CA PRO A 227 8.65 -9.22 15.40
C PRO A 227 7.57 -8.19 15.74
N TYR A 228 6.90 -7.67 14.73
CA TYR A 228 5.67 -6.91 14.93
C TYR A 228 4.55 -7.85 15.37
N ALA A 229 3.77 -7.43 16.35
CA ALA A 229 2.66 -8.19 16.92
C ALA A 229 1.41 -7.33 17.03
N ALA A 230 0.26 -7.88 16.64
CA ALA A 230 -1.04 -7.25 16.85
C ALA A 230 -1.36 -7.17 18.34
N THR A 231 -1.93 -6.03 18.75
CA THR A 231 -2.51 -5.89 20.11
C THR A 231 -4.01 -6.15 20.15
N GLY A 232 -4.58 -6.51 19.00
CA GLY A 232 -5.99 -6.83 18.83
C GLY A 232 -6.24 -7.57 17.51
N SER A 233 -7.17 -7.11 16.68
CA SER A 233 -7.67 -7.80 15.48
C SER A 233 -6.89 -7.50 14.19
N ALA A 234 -5.87 -6.64 14.22
CA ALA A 234 -5.05 -6.34 13.05
C ALA A 234 -4.34 -7.61 12.52
N ARG A 235 -4.36 -7.81 11.20
CA ARG A 235 -3.59 -8.89 10.57
C ARG A 235 -2.16 -8.41 10.36
N VAL A 236 -1.21 -9.01 11.08
CA VAL A 236 0.21 -8.61 11.04
C VAL A 236 1.03 -9.67 10.35
N ARG A 237 1.79 -9.25 9.35
CA ARG A 237 2.77 -10.09 8.66
C ARG A 237 4.17 -9.52 8.84
N ASN A 238 5.13 -10.40 9.12
CA ASN A 238 6.54 -10.06 9.26
C ASN A 238 7.33 -10.66 8.10
N VAL A 239 8.10 -9.84 7.42
CA VAL A 239 8.95 -10.23 6.30
C VAL A 239 10.40 -9.93 6.64
N VAL A 240 11.23 -10.96 6.69
CA VAL A 240 12.68 -10.82 6.86
C VAL A 240 13.30 -10.71 5.48
N LEU A 241 13.92 -9.56 5.21
CA LEU A 241 14.63 -9.31 3.97
C LEU A 241 16.05 -9.90 4.06
N PRO A 242 16.60 -10.41 2.94
CA PRO A 242 17.96 -10.94 2.91
C PRO A 242 19.00 -9.94 3.45
N ALA A 243 20.04 -10.44 4.10
CA ALA A 243 21.13 -9.62 4.65
C ALA A 243 21.89 -8.79 3.59
N ALA A 244 21.78 -9.15 2.31
CA ALA A 244 22.35 -8.38 1.19
C ALA A 244 21.56 -7.09 0.88
N TYR A 245 20.38 -6.88 1.46
CA TYR A 245 19.63 -5.65 1.31
C TYR A 245 20.31 -4.52 2.09
N ILE A 246 20.45 -3.37 1.43
CA ILE A 246 21.10 -2.20 2.00
C ILE A 246 20.03 -1.22 2.50
N HIS A 247 20.10 -0.84 3.77
CA HIS A 247 19.11 0.03 4.41
C HIS A 247 18.78 1.28 3.57
N THR A 248 19.81 2.02 3.14
CA THR A 248 19.64 3.28 2.40
C THR A 248 19.13 3.13 0.98
N ASP A 249 19.17 1.93 0.42
CA ASP A 249 18.80 1.66 -0.96
C ASP A 249 17.38 1.08 -1.11
N LEU A 250 16.73 0.71 -0.01
CA LEU A 250 15.38 0.11 -0.02
C LEU A 250 14.34 0.90 -0.83
N PRO A 251 14.31 2.25 -0.84
CA PRO A 251 13.38 2.98 -1.69
C PRO A 251 13.69 2.91 -3.20
N ARG A 252 14.88 2.47 -3.60
CA ARG A 252 15.32 2.44 -5.02
C ARG A 252 14.73 1.23 -5.75
N THR A 253 13.53 1.36 -6.25
CA THR A 253 12.75 0.27 -6.87
C THR A 253 12.29 0.56 -8.30
N GLU A 254 12.56 1.76 -8.84
CA GLU A 254 12.09 2.19 -10.17
C GLU A 254 12.50 1.23 -11.31
N HIS A 255 13.73 0.68 -11.26
CA HIS A 255 14.25 -0.26 -12.24
C HIS A 255 13.42 -1.54 -12.37
N LEU A 256 12.74 -1.96 -11.27
CA LEU A 256 11.96 -3.20 -11.23
C LEU A 256 10.72 -3.15 -12.13
N ALA A 257 10.05 -2.01 -12.20
CA ALA A 257 8.88 -1.84 -13.07
C ALA A 257 9.27 -1.62 -14.54
N ALA A 258 10.50 -1.14 -14.80
CA ALA A 258 11.00 -0.89 -16.14
C ALA A 258 11.44 -2.18 -16.88
N ASN A 259 11.85 -3.22 -16.16
CA ASN A 259 12.25 -4.49 -16.73
C ASN A 259 11.04 -5.44 -16.83
N PRO A 260 10.70 -5.97 -18.01
CA PRO A 260 9.52 -6.84 -18.20
C PRO A 260 9.54 -8.11 -17.36
N VAL A 261 10.72 -8.69 -17.09
CA VAL A 261 10.84 -9.95 -16.33
C VAL A 261 10.58 -9.71 -14.85
N THR A 262 11.20 -8.69 -14.24
CA THR A 262 10.95 -8.33 -12.84
C THR A 262 9.51 -7.85 -12.65
N ARG A 263 8.95 -7.10 -13.60
CA ARG A 263 7.55 -6.68 -13.58
C ARG A 263 6.60 -7.89 -13.61
N ALA A 264 6.82 -8.85 -14.51
CA ALA A 264 6.00 -10.06 -14.57
C ALA A 264 6.11 -10.89 -13.29
N TRP A 265 7.31 -10.94 -12.68
CA TRP A 265 7.51 -11.60 -11.40
C TRP A 265 6.73 -10.91 -10.27
N ILE A 266 6.74 -9.56 -10.23
CA ILE A 266 5.98 -8.77 -9.26
C ILE A 266 4.46 -9.01 -9.42
N ASP A 267 3.96 -9.01 -10.65
CA ASP A 267 2.54 -9.24 -10.94
C ASP A 267 2.09 -10.66 -10.54
N ALA A 268 3.01 -11.64 -10.61
CA ALA A 268 2.76 -13.02 -10.20
C ALA A 268 3.04 -13.28 -8.70
N TYR A 269 3.59 -12.31 -7.97
CA TYR A 269 4.02 -12.49 -6.59
C TYR A 269 2.85 -12.86 -5.68
N ARG A 270 3.13 -13.81 -4.77
CA ARG A 270 2.20 -14.23 -3.71
C ARG A 270 2.97 -14.30 -2.39
N PRO A 271 2.50 -13.62 -1.34
CA PRO A 271 3.19 -13.59 -0.04
C PRO A 271 3.43 -14.97 0.57
N ASP A 272 2.47 -15.90 0.37
CA ASP A 272 2.52 -17.24 0.97
C ASP A 272 3.38 -18.24 0.17
N ALA A 273 3.67 -17.94 -1.09
CA ALA A 273 4.40 -18.82 -2.00
C ALA A 273 5.21 -18.01 -3.03
N PRO A 274 6.23 -17.25 -2.59
CA PRO A 274 7.04 -16.47 -3.52
C PRO A 274 7.79 -17.40 -4.48
N ALA A 275 7.74 -17.07 -5.78
CA ALA A 275 8.53 -17.77 -6.78
C ALA A 275 10.04 -17.52 -6.56
N PRO A 276 10.92 -18.39 -7.06
CA PRO A 276 12.36 -18.13 -7.09
C PRO A 276 12.67 -16.79 -7.76
N LEU A 277 13.67 -16.09 -7.26
CA LEU A 277 14.09 -14.82 -7.85
C LEU A 277 14.64 -15.05 -9.27
N PRO A 278 14.38 -14.12 -10.22
CA PRO A 278 14.95 -14.18 -11.55
C PRO A 278 16.48 -14.15 -11.52
N GLU A 279 17.11 -15.03 -12.28
CA GLU A 279 18.57 -15.07 -12.39
C GLU A 279 19.10 -14.08 -13.43
N GLY A 280 20.34 -13.60 -13.22
CA GLY A 280 21.03 -12.73 -14.19
C GLY A 280 20.48 -11.31 -14.33
N LEU A 281 19.62 -10.88 -13.43
CA LEU A 281 19.02 -9.54 -13.39
C LEU A 281 19.32 -8.82 -12.08
N ASP A 282 19.22 -7.49 -12.11
CA ASP A 282 19.18 -6.70 -10.88
C ASP A 282 17.82 -6.91 -10.19
N VAL A 283 17.84 -7.71 -9.14
CA VAL A 283 16.69 -8.02 -8.29
C VAL A 283 16.77 -7.32 -6.94
N SER A 284 17.62 -6.30 -6.83
CA SER A 284 17.72 -5.49 -5.62
C SER A 284 16.34 -4.96 -5.26
N ASN A 285 15.96 -5.07 -4.00
CA ASN A 285 14.70 -4.57 -3.49
C ASN A 285 13.41 -5.25 -4.03
N LEU A 286 13.52 -6.31 -4.82
CA LEU A 286 12.40 -6.96 -5.50
C LEU A 286 11.36 -7.53 -4.51
N LEU A 287 11.80 -8.17 -3.43
CA LEU A 287 10.89 -8.84 -2.49
C LEU A 287 9.92 -7.86 -1.81
N HIS A 288 10.43 -6.80 -1.19
CA HIS A 288 9.54 -5.85 -0.51
C HIS A 288 8.73 -4.99 -1.50
N ALA A 289 9.29 -4.69 -2.67
CA ALA A 289 8.56 -3.98 -3.71
C ALA A 289 7.34 -4.77 -4.19
N ALA A 290 7.51 -6.06 -4.46
CA ALA A 290 6.43 -6.95 -4.88
C ALA A 290 5.39 -7.16 -3.77
N ASP A 291 5.84 -7.35 -2.54
CA ASP A 291 4.96 -7.56 -1.39
C ASP A 291 4.09 -6.32 -1.09
N ILE A 292 4.70 -5.13 -1.12
CA ILE A 292 3.95 -3.90 -0.92
C ILE A 292 3.01 -3.66 -2.12
N TRP A 293 3.45 -3.90 -3.36
CA TRP A 293 2.58 -3.79 -4.54
C TRP A 293 1.38 -4.73 -4.45
N HIS A 294 1.58 -5.99 -4.08
CA HIS A 294 0.49 -6.94 -3.85
C HIS A 294 -0.53 -6.40 -2.83
N SER A 295 -0.05 -5.90 -1.71
CA SER A 295 -0.91 -5.34 -0.66
C SER A 295 -1.63 -4.06 -1.12
N VAL A 296 -0.96 -3.17 -1.87
CA VAL A 296 -1.56 -1.96 -2.45
C VAL A 296 -2.65 -2.32 -3.45
N ALA A 297 -2.38 -3.23 -4.40
CA ALA A 297 -3.34 -3.67 -5.41
C ALA A 297 -4.57 -4.34 -4.76
N LYS A 298 -4.35 -5.21 -3.77
CA LYS A 298 -5.42 -5.83 -2.98
C LYS A 298 -6.33 -4.77 -2.34
N HIS A 299 -5.76 -3.82 -1.60
CA HIS A 299 -6.56 -2.81 -0.90
C HIS A 299 -7.18 -1.79 -1.83
N TRP A 300 -6.59 -1.53 -3.00
CA TRP A 300 -7.24 -0.77 -4.07
C TRP A 300 -8.47 -1.50 -4.59
N CYS A 301 -8.36 -2.77 -4.93
CA CYS A 301 -9.48 -3.61 -5.35
C CYS A 301 -10.60 -3.64 -4.30
N LEU A 302 -10.28 -3.86 -3.03
CA LEU A 302 -11.26 -3.86 -1.94
C LEU A 302 -11.94 -2.49 -1.76
N ALA A 303 -11.21 -1.39 -1.91
CA ALA A 303 -11.77 -0.05 -1.85
C ALA A 303 -12.72 0.22 -3.03
N ALA A 304 -12.30 -0.16 -4.24
CA ALA A 304 -13.13 -0.06 -5.44
C ALA A 304 -14.41 -0.91 -5.34
N GLN A 305 -14.34 -2.14 -4.83
CA GLN A 305 -15.53 -2.96 -4.58
C GLN A 305 -16.48 -2.34 -3.55
N ARG A 306 -15.93 -1.67 -2.53
CA ARG A 306 -16.75 -0.97 -1.52
C ARG A 306 -17.45 0.26 -2.07
N SER A 307 -16.93 0.88 -3.13
CA SER A 307 -17.55 2.07 -3.75
C SER A 307 -18.73 1.76 -4.69
N VAL A 308 -18.87 0.51 -5.13
CA VAL A 308 -19.95 0.08 -6.04
C VAL A 308 -21.06 -0.74 -5.34
N ARG A 309 -20.93 -0.94 -4.04
CA ARG A 309 -21.94 -1.55 -3.15
C ARG A 309 -22.78 -0.48 -2.47
#